data_8dc3a44fdb9e1f960343c20aaf8ef108
#
_entry.id   8dc3a44fdb9e1f960343c20aaf8ef108
#
_cell.length_a   1.000
_cell.length_b   1.000
_cell.length_c   1.000
_cell.angle_alpha   90.00
_cell.angle_beta   90.00
_cell.angle_gamma   90.00
#
_symmetry.space_group_name_H-M   'P 1'
#
loop_
_entity.id
_entity.type
_entity.pdbx_description
1 polymer ?
#
loop_
_entity_poly.entity_id
_entity_poly.type
_entity_poly.pdbx_seq_one_letter_code
_entity_poly.pdbx_strand_id
1 'polypeptide(L)'
;MRHSLAAIPAAFLSGLAVAALADDAHTIIQNGRAFHPVEVTINHGETLDFSNQDEFIHQIYVDTPGLNYDSAEQPPGETFHIAFPDAGTFSVRCHIHPKMLLTVHVK
;
A
#
# COMPACT_ATOMS: atom_id res chain seq x y z
N MET A 1 35.88 -36.08 15.65
CA MET A 1 35.44 -35.74 15.57
C MET A 1 34.78 -34.99 15.42
N ARG A 2 34.64 -34.59 15.40
CA ARG A 2 34.05 -33.98 15.28
C ARG A 2 33.35 -33.23 15.14
N HIS A 3 33.09 -32.77 15.13
CA HIS A 3 32.45 -32.17 15.03
C HIS A 3 31.84 -31.28 14.85
N SER A 4 31.57 -30.82 14.54
CA SER A 4 31.08 -30.12 14.39
C SER A 4 30.45 -29.42 14.26
N LEU A 5 30.10 -29.02 14.25
CA LEU A 5 29.52 -28.45 14.16
C LEU A 5 28.90 -27.64 13.89
N ALA A 6 28.67 -27.18 13.66
CA ALA A 6 28.18 -26.63 13.35
C ALA A 6 27.40 -25.75 13.46
N ALA A 7 26.91 -25.47 13.50
CA ALA A 7 26.19 -24.83 13.89
C ALA A 7 25.80 -23.69 13.47
N ILE A 8 25.59 -23.16 13.45
CA ILE A 8 25.42 -22.18 13.15
C ILE A 8 24.61 -21.50 12.54
N PRO A 9 24.22 -21.58 12.13
CA PRO A 9 23.46 -21.00 11.46
C PRO A 9 22.48 -20.17 11.82
N ALA A 10 22.06 -20.29 12.48
CA ALA A 10 21.06 -19.65 12.90
C ALA A 10 20.91 -18.30 12.60
N ALA A 11 21.77 -17.66 12.61
CA ALA A 11 21.66 -16.34 12.58
C ALA A 11 20.84 -15.79 11.55
N PHE A 12 20.86 -16.34 10.52
CA PHE A 12 20.24 -15.72 9.57
C PHE A 12 18.87 -15.54 9.66
N LEU A 13 18.23 -16.08 10.37
CA LEU A 13 16.83 -15.97 10.40
C LEU A 13 16.29 -14.62 10.65
N SER A 14 16.96 -13.81 11.35
CA SER A 14 16.40 -12.52 11.71
C SER A 14 16.24 -11.60 10.53
N GLY A 15 16.98 -11.75 9.49
CA GLY A 15 16.80 -10.91 8.35
C GLY A 15 15.49 -11.12 7.65
N LEU A 16 14.94 -12.30 7.75
CA LEU A 16 13.70 -12.59 7.08
C LEU A 16 12.53 -11.87 7.71
N ALA A 17 12.55 -11.72 9.00
CA ALA A 17 11.45 -11.07 9.68
C ALA A 17 11.33 -9.60 9.29
N VAL A 18 12.45 -8.95 9.06
CA VAL A 18 12.42 -7.55 8.71
C VAL A 18 11.80 -7.35 7.32
N ALA A 19 12.09 -8.22 6.39
CA ALA A 19 11.54 -8.10 5.06
C ALA A 19 10.03 -8.24 5.05
N ALA A 20 9.50 -9.11 5.86
CA ALA A 20 8.06 -9.31 5.91
C ALA A 20 7.35 -8.07 6.45
N LEU A 21 7.94 -7.38 7.43
CA LEU A 21 7.31 -6.21 7.98
C LEU A 21 7.26 -5.05 6.97
N ALA A 22 8.24 -4.96 6.09
CA ALA A 22 8.26 -3.88 5.14
C ALA A 22 7.11 -3.96 4.14
N ASP A 23 6.66 -5.16 3.80
CA ASP A 23 5.61 -5.31 2.82
C ASP A 23 4.26 -4.80 3.31
N ASP A 24 3.99 -4.90 4.60
CA ASP A 24 2.71 -4.50 5.15
C ASP A 24 2.50 -3.00 5.08
N ALA A 25 3.54 -2.22 4.97
CA ALA A 25 3.45 -0.78 4.98
C ALA A 25 2.86 -0.21 3.69
N HIS A 26 2.68 -1.02 2.68
CA HIS A 26 2.25 -0.56 1.37
C HIS A 26 0.81 -0.93 1.04
N THR A 27 0.06 -1.41 2.01
CA THR A 27 -1.35 -1.79 1.80
C THR A 27 -2.28 -0.77 2.43
N ILE A 28 -3.23 -0.32 1.65
CA ILE A 28 -4.31 0.57 2.09
C ILE A 28 -5.60 -0.22 2.07
N ILE A 29 -6.28 -0.27 3.19
CA ILE A 29 -7.55 -0.97 3.30
C ILE A 29 -8.69 0.03 3.09
N GLN A 30 -9.69 -0.33 2.29
CA GLN A 30 -10.90 0.44 2.15
C GLN A 30 -12.01 -0.29 2.90
N ASN A 31 -12.51 0.34 3.94
CA ASN A 31 -13.56 -0.24 4.77
C ASN A 31 -14.30 0.89 5.49
N GLY A 32 -15.63 0.76 5.62
CA GLY A 32 -16.44 1.78 6.26
C GLY A 32 -16.46 3.08 5.45
N ARG A 33 -16.31 3.01 4.13
CA ARG A 33 -16.21 4.18 3.25
C ARG A 33 -15.09 5.10 3.68
N ALA A 34 -13.94 4.50 3.99
CA ALA A 34 -12.75 5.23 4.43
C ALA A 34 -11.50 4.48 4.00
N PHE A 35 -10.39 5.20 3.88
CA PHE A 35 -9.08 4.60 3.70
C PHE A 35 -8.43 4.38 5.06
N HIS A 36 -7.76 3.26 5.22
CA HIS A 36 -7.01 2.93 6.43
C HIS A 36 -5.61 2.48 6.04
N PRO A 37 -4.58 3.23 6.41
CA PRO A 37 -4.59 4.51 7.11
C PRO A 37 -5.05 5.66 6.21
N VAL A 38 -5.23 6.83 6.77
CA VAL A 38 -5.62 8.01 6.00
C VAL A 38 -4.43 8.82 5.52
N GLU A 39 -3.25 8.45 5.92
CA GLU A 39 -2.01 9.13 5.55
C GLU A 39 -0.86 8.14 5.55
N VAL A 40 0.00 8.19 4.55
CA VAL A 40 1.09 7.25 4.42
C VAL A 40 2.27 7.93 3.73
N THR A 41 3.48 7.48 4.05
CA THR A 41 4.71 7.95 3.41
C THR A 41 5.39 6.78 2.72
N ILE A 42 5.73 6.95 1.45
CA ILE A 42 6.43 5.94 0.67
C ILE A 42 7.58 6.59 -0.09
N ASN A 43 8.42 5.79 -0.69
CA ASN A 43 9.50 6.29 -1.57
C ASN A 43 9.00 6.34 -3.00
N HIS A 44 9.55 7.26 -3.80
CA HIS A 44 9.19 7.33 -5.22
C HIS A 44 9.50 6.00 -5.90
N GLY A 45 8.65 5.63 -6.83
CA GLY A 45 8.76 4.35 -7.53
C GLY A 45 8.04 3.21 -6.83
N GLU A 46 7.59 3.40 -5.60
CA GLU A 46 6.88 2.35 -4.88
C GLU A 46 5.40 2.32 -5.24
N THR A 47 4.77 1.19 -4.98
CA THR A 47 3.37 0.94 -5.32
C THR A 47 2.56 0.78 -4.04
N LEU A 48 1.37 1.37 -4.01
CA LEU A 48 0.39 1.10 -2.96
C LEU A 48 -0.65 0.12 -3.48
N ASP A 49 -1.00 -0.83 -2.64
CA ASP A 49 -2.06 -1.80 -2.91
C ASP A 49 -3.31 -1.33 -2.19
N PHE A 50 -4.40 -1.16 -2.94
CA PHE A 50 -5.68 -0.73 -2.39
C PHE A 50 -6.62 -1.92 -2.36
N SER A 51 -6.93 -2.41 -1.17
CA SER A 51 -7.75 -3.59 -0.98
C SER A 51 -9.15 -3.19 -0.54
N ASN A 52 -10.16 -3.49 -1.36
CA ASN A 52 -11.53 -3.18 -1.00
C ASN A 52 -12.10 -4.25 -0.08
N GLN A 53 -12.10 -3.96 1.20
CA GLN A 53 -12.69 -4.84 2.22
C GLN A 53 -14.01 -4.28 2.73
N ASP A 54 -14.62 -3.37 1.96
CA ASP A 54 -15.92 -2.83 2.24
C ASP A 54 -16.98 -3.68 1.57
N GLU A 55 -18.22 -3.45 1.91
CA GLU A 55 -19.35 -4.07 1.21
C GLU A 55 -19.82 -3.21 0.05
N PHE A 56 -19.19 -2.08 -0.19
CA PHE A 56 -19.56 -1.15 -1.24
C PHE A 56 -18.54 -1.17 -2.37
N ILE A 57 -18.96 -0.79 -3.58
CA ILE A 57 -18.05 -0.58 -4.70
C ILE A 57 -17.31 0.73 -4.46
N HIS A 58 -16.05 0.77 -4.79
CA HIS A 58 -15.25 1.99 -4.80
C HIS A 58 -14.72 2.26 -6.20
N GLN A 59 -14.32 3.50 -6.46
CA GLN A 59 -13.65 3.88 -7.71
C GLN A 59 -12.66 4.97 -7.36
N ILE A 60 -11.39 4.60 -7.25
CA ILE A 60 -10.38 5.49 -6.71
C ILE A 60 -9.67 6.25 -7.82
N TYR A 61 -9.30 7.47 -7.51
CA TYR A 61 -8.60 8.32 -8.48
C TYR A 61 -7.59 9.23 -7.78
N VAL A 62 -6.57 9.63 -8.54
CA VAL A 62 -5.60 10.63 -8.15
C VAL A 62 -5.63 11.70 -9.22
N ASP A 63 -5.69 12.96 -8.82
CA ASP A 63 -5.84 14.05 -9.75
C ASP A 63 -4.86 15.16 -9.33
N THR A 64 -3.69 14.79 -8.87
CA THR A 64 -2.64 15.69 -8.44
C THR A 64 -1.65 15.87 -9.60
N PRO A 65 -1.11 17.07 -9.82
CA PRO A 65 -0.08 17.25 -10.84
C PRO A 65 1.04 16.22 -10.67
N GLY A 66 1.41 15.57 -11.75
CA GLY A 66 2.42 14.52 -11.74
C GLY A 66 1.88 13.11 -11.67
N LEU A 67 0.60 12.95 -11.35
CA LEU A 67 -0.02 11.63 -11.37
C LEU A 67 -1.52 11.77 -11.64
N ASN A 68 -1.96 11.25 -12.76
CA ASN A 68 -3.36 11.26 -13.13
C ASN A 68 -3.80 9.81 -13.28
N TYR A 69 -4.56 9.32 -12.32
CA TYR A 69 -4.98 7.93 -12.27
C TYR A 69 -6.47 7.85 -11.97
N ASP A 70 -7.16 6.98 -12.68
CA ASP A 70 -8.57 6.73 -12.43
C ASP A 70 -8.81 5.24 -12.59
N SER A 71 -9.26 4.57 -11.55
CA SER A 71 -9.49 3.14 -11.59
C SER A 71 -10.83 2.84 -12.26
N ALA A 72 -11.01 1.61 -12.66
CA ALA A 72 -12.33 1.09 -12.94
C ALA A 72 -13.07 0.92 -11.62
N GLU A 73 -14.34 0.54 -11.68
CA GLU A 73 -15.07 0.18 -10.47
C GLU A 73 -14.38 -0.99 -9.77
N GLN A 74 -14.28 -0.90 -8.46
CA GLN A 74 -13.61 -1.89 -7.64
C GLN A 74 -14.64 -2.56 -6.75
N PRO A 75 -15.11 -3.76 -7.11
CA PRO A 75 -16.08 -4.48 -6.27
C PRO A 75 -15.44 -4.96 -4.97
N PRO A 76 -16.26 -5.29 -3.97
CA PRO A 76 -15.75 -5.89 -2.74
C PRO A 76 -14.82 -7.06 -3.03
N GLY A 77 -13.70 -7.09 -2.33
CA GLY A 77 -12.72 -8.17 -2.44
C GLY A 77 -11.62 -7.93 -3.45
N GLU A 78 -11.71 -6.91 -4.29
CA GLU A 78 -10.67 -6.64 -5.28
C GLU A 78 -9.55 -5.77 -4.73
N THR A 79 -8.35 -5.97 -5.27
CA THR A 79 -7.19 -5.16 -4.94
C THR A 79 -6.67 -4.50 -6.20
N PHE A 80 -6.44 -3.19 -6.13
CA PHE A 80 -5.81 -2.43 -7.20
C PHE A 80 -4.44 -1.94 -6.75
N HIS A 81 -3.55 -1.71 -7.71
CA HIS A 81 -2.18 -1.30 -7.45
C HIS A 81 -1.93 0.04 -8.14
N ILE A 82 -1.44 1.02 -7.40
CA ILE A 82 -1.10 2.32 -7.96
C ILE A 82 0.36 2.60 -7.69
N ALA A 83 1.13 2.80 -8.76
CA ALA A 83 2.54 3.19 -8.64
C ALA A 83 2.66 4.70 -8.54
N PHE A 84 3.60 5.16 -7.71
CA PHE A 84 3.87 6.59 -7.52
C PHE A 84 5.29 6.87 -7.97
N PRO A 85 5.48 7.22 -9.24
CA PRO A 85 6.83 7.35 -9.79
C PRO A 85 7.60 8.57 -9.30
N ASP A 86 6.91 9.64 -8.92
CA ASP A 86 7.54 10.89 -8.61
C ASP A 86 7.34 11.30 -7.16
N ALA A 87 8.30 11.99 -6.59
CA ALA A 87 8.18 12.56 -5.27
C ALA A 87 7.11 13.66 -5.25
N GLY A 88 6.45 13.83 -4.14
CA GLY A 88 5.43 14.85 -3.98
C GLY A 88 4.38 14.42 -2.97
N THR A 89 3.31 15.20 -2.86
CA THR A 89 2.19 14.88 -2.01
C THR A 89 0.95 14.73 -2.88
N PHE A 90 0.29 13.58 -2.73
CA PHE A 90 -0.81 13.21 -3.60
C PHE A 90 -2.05 12.92 -2.77
N SER A 91 -3.21 13.28 -3.31
CA SER A 91 -4.50 12.96 -2.69
C SER A 91 -5.17 11.85 -3.48
N VAL A 92 -5.56 10.80 -2.78
CA VAL A 92 -6.33 9.70 -3.37
C VAL A 92 -7.76 9.80 -2.86
N ARG A 93 -8.71 9.75 -3.77
CA ARG A 93 -10.12 9.93 -3.45
C ARG A 93 -10.96 8.86 -4.12
N CYS A 94 -12.24 8.83 -3.79
CA CYS A 94 -13.19 7.91 -4.39
C CYS A 94 -14.30 8.71 -5.07
N HIS A 95 -14.62 8.39 -6.32
CA HIS A 95 -15.70 9.08 -7.04
C HIS A 95 -17.07 8.81 -6.43
N ILE A 96 -17.24 7.65 -5.81
CA ILE A 96 -18.56 7.22 -5.31
C ILE A 96 -18.79 7.74 -3.89
N HIS A 97 -17.72 7.86 -3.11
CA HIS A 97 -17.80 8.32 -1.72
C HIS A 97 -16.87 9.52 -1.54
N PRO A 98 -17.35 10.74 -1.82
CA PRO A 98 -16.48 11.92 -1.90
C PRO A 98 -15.74 12.29 -0.63
N LYS A 99 -16.18 11.79 0.53
CA LYS A 99 -15.48 12.09 1.77
C LYS A 99 -14.23 11.24 1.97
N MET A 100 -14.06 10.18 1.19
CA MET A 100 -12.86 9.35 1.31
C MET A 100 -11.65 10.10 0.79
N LEU A 101 -10.64 10.21 1.65
CA LEU A 101 -9.40 10.89 1.31
C LEU A 101 -8.23 10.17 1.97
N LEU A 102 -7.22 9.89 1.17
CA LEU A 102 -5.92 9.42 1.64
C LEU A 102 -4.86 10.41 1.15
N THR A 103 -3.99 10.82 2.04
CA THR A 103 -2.84 11.64 1.66
C THR A 103 -1.59 10.76 1.58
N VAL A 104 -0.92 10.79 0.43
CA VAL A 104 0.28 10.02 0.18
C VAL A 104 1.46 10.97 0.04
N HIS A 105 2.43 10.84 0.96
CA HIS A 105 3.67 11.58 0.87
C HIS A 105 4.71 10.68 0.21
N VAL A 106 5.21 11.10 -0.95
CA VAL A 106 6.19 10.34 -1.72
C VAL A 106 7.54 11.05 -1.62
N LYS A 107 8.52 10.36 -1.09
CA LYS A 107 9.87 10.91 -0.93
C LYS A 107 10.74 10.67 -2.14
#